data_0d88338f706aaed5dec3b726da60b2b0
#
_entry.id   0d88338f706aaed5dec3b726da60b2b0
#
_cell.length_a   1.000
_cell.length_b   1.000
_cell.length_c   1.000
_cell.angle_alpha   90.00
_cell.angle_beta   90.00
_cell.angle_gamma   90.00
#
_symmetry.space_group_name_H-M   'P 1'
#
loop_
_entity.id
_entity.type
_entity.pdbx_description
1 polymer ?
#
loop_
_entity_poly.entity_id
_entity_poly.type
_entity_poly.pdbx_seq_one_letter_code
_entity_poly.pdbx_strand_id
1 'polypeptide(L)'
;MSIKVDFFKVEVVPHDPNWRSAFETESKLITLALRENVVAIHHIGSTAIPQIHAKPIIDMLVEVKDILKIDTQSSEIEALGYQAMGELGIPGRRYFRKGRTHHIHSFEVGSPQIDRHLAFRDYMITHSEATQEYSELKRKLAQKYPNNIQGYMDGKDGFIKAMDMKAAKWRASH
;
A
#
# COMPACT_ATOMS: atom_id res chain seq x y z
N MET A 1 12.42 27.49 7.26
CA MET A 1 11.01 27.31 7.47
C MET A 1 10.63 25.85 7.59
N SER A 2 10.10 25.47 8.73
CA SER A 2 9.89 24.06 9.05
C SER A 2 8.46 23.57 8.85
N ILE A 3 7.71 24.23 7.96
CA ILE A 3 6.31 23.91 7.67
C ILE A 3 6.15 22.45 7.25
N LYS A 4 7.17 21.87 6.62
CA LYS A 4 7.12 20.50 6.12
C LYS A 4 6.94 19.46 7.21
N VAL A 5 7.37 19.73 8.43
CA VAL A 5 7.31 18.76 9.53
C VAL A 5 5.86 18.48 9.93
N ASP A 6 5.02 19.49 9.89
CA ASP A 6 3.63 19.38 10.32
C ASP A 6 2.77 18.53 9.37
N PHE A 7 3.17 18.42 8.10
CA PHE A 7 2.46 17.60 7.11
C PHE A 7 2.70 16.11 7.27
N PHE A 8 3.70 15.72 8.05
CA PHE A 8 4.09 14.32 8.18
C PHE A 8 3.76 13.77 9.56
N LYS A 9 2.69 14.29 10.17
CA LYS A 9 2.19 13.74 11.42
C LYS A 9 1.84 12.27 11.22
N VAL A 10 2.37 11.43 12.10
CA VAL A 10 2.10 9.99 12.10
C VAL A 10 0.76 9.79 12.82
N GLU A 11 -0.25 9.38 12.07
CA GLU A 11 -1.59 9.14 12.58
C GLU A 11 -1.97 7.70 12.34
N VAL A 12 -2.19 6.96 13.42
CA VAL A 12 -2.61 5.56 13.38
C VAL A 12 -3.96 5.47 14.07
N VAL A 13 -4.96 4.97 13.34
CA VAL A 13 -6.35 4.91 13.80
C VAL A 13 -6.85 3.47 13.77
N PRO A 14 -7.92 3.14 14.55
CA PRO A 14 -8.54 1.83 14.47
C PRO A 14 -9.03 1.51 13.06
N HIS A 15 -9.16 0.22 12.77
CA HIS A 15 -9.68 -0.21 11.47
C HIS A 15 -11.03 0.44 11.16
N ASP A 16 -11.14 1.00 9.96
CA ASP A 16 -12.37 1.62 9.48
C ASP A 16 -12.97 0.77 8.36
N PRO A 17 -14.20 0.23 8.56
CA PRO A 17 -14.86 -0.58 7.53
C PRO A 17 -15.08 0.16 6.20
N ASN A 18 -15.09 1.49 6.22
CA ASN A 18 -15.26 2.31 5.03
C ASN A 18 -14.04 2.29 4.11
N TRP A 19 -12.90 1.82 4.58
CA TRP A 19 -11.71 1.70 3.73
C TRP A 19 -11.95 0.80 2.53
N ARG A 20 -12.73 -0.26 2.71
CA ARG A 20 -13.07 -1.16 1.60
C ARG A 20 -13.87 -0.44 0.52
N SER A 21 -14.90 0.32 0.91
CA SER A 21 -15.70 1.10 -0.05
C SER A 21 -14.86 2.17 -0.74
N ALA A 22 -13.96 2.83 0.00
CA ALA A 22 -13.04 3.80 -0.57
C ALA A 22 -12.14 3.17 -1.63
N PHE A 23 -11.62 1.98 -1.35
CA PHE A 23 -10.86 1.21 -2.32
C PHE A 23 -11.69 0.89 -3.57
N GLU A 24 -12.90 0.38 -3.39
CA GLU A 24 -13.77 -0.02 -4.51
C GLU A 24 -14.10 1.18 -5.42
N THR A 25 -14.39 2.33 -4.83
CA THR A 25 -14.68 3.55 -5.58
C THR A 25 -13.47 3.98 -6.42
N GLU A 26 -12.31 4.02 -5.79
CA GLU A 26 -11.08 4.46 -6.45
C GLU A 26 -10.64 3.47 -7.54
N SER A 27 -10.80 2.18 -7.27
CA SER A 27 -10.49 1.11 -8.21
C SER A 27 -11.26 1.24 -9.53
N LYS A 28 -12.53 1.63 -9.45
CA LYS A 28 -13.35 1.87 -10.65
C LYS A 28 -12.81 3.03 -11.48
N LEU A 29 -12.41 4.12 -10.83
CA LEU A 29 -11.86 5.29 -11.51
C LEU A 29 -10.54 4.96 -12.20
N ILE A 30 -9.67 4.19 -11.54
CA ILE A 30 -8.38 3.77 -12.10
C ILE A 30 -8.60 2.84 -13.29
N THR A 31 -9.56 1.93 -13.19
CA THR A 31 -9.89 1.04 -14.30
C THR A 31 -10.35 1.82 -15.52
N LEU A 32 -11.17 2.86 -15.34
CA LEU A 32 -11.61 3.71 -16.44
C LEU A 32 -10.43 4.49 -17.05
N ALA A 33 -9.47 4.89 -16.25
CA ALA A 33 -8.30 5.64 -16.72
C ALA A 33 -7.33 4.76 -17.53
N LEU A 34 -7.09 3.55 -17.08
CA LEU A 34 -6.11 2.63 -17.68
C LEU A 34 -6.71 1.63 -18.69
N ARG A 35 -8.02 1.45 -18.66
CA ARG A 35 -8.77 0.62 -19.61
C ARG A 35 -8.25 -0.81 -19.71
N GLU A 36 -8.00 -1.30 -20.92
CA GLU A 36 -7.59 -2.71 -21.13
C GLU A 36 -6.21 -3.03 -20.58
N ASN A 37 -5.40 -2.04 -20.21
CA ASN A 37 -4.11 -2.30 -19.60
C ASN A 37 -4.22 -2.90 -18.20
N VAL A 38 -5.35 -2.69 -17.52
CA VAL A 38 -5.60 -3.27 -16.20
C VAL A 38 -5.93 -4.75 -16.31
N VAL A 39 -5.19 -5.58 -15.57
CA VAL A 39 -5.51 -6.99 -15.38
C VAL A 39 -6.33 -7.16 -14.11
N ALA A 40 -5.89 -6.54 -13.02
CA ALA A 40 -6.57 -6.59 -11.73
C ALA A 40 -6.11 -5.42 -10.85
N ILE A 41 -6.97 -5.00 -9.91
CA ILE A 41 -6.62 -4.04 -8.88
C ILE A 41 -6.90 -4.68 -7.53
N HIS A 42 -5.89 -4.70 -6.67
CA HIS A 42 -5.97 -5.34 -5.35
C HIS A 42 -5.82 -4.31 -4.25
N HIS A 43 -6.65 -4.44 -3.22
CA HIS A 43 -6.48 -3.66 -1.98
C HIS A 43 -5.35 -4.32 -1.19
N ILE A 44 -4.28 -3.60 -0.94
CA ILE A 44 -3.12 -4.09 -0.18
C ILE A 44 -2.82 -3.14 0.98
N GLY A 45 -1.74 -3.42 1.69
CA GLY A 45 -1.33 -2.63 2.84
C GLY A 45 -2.23 -2.84 4.03
N SER A 46 -2.01 -2.03 5.06
CA SER A 46 -2.66 -2.24 6.35
C SER A 46 -4.16 -2.01 6.34
N THR A 47 -4.65 -1.07 5.52
CA THR A 47 -6.09 -0.81 5.45
C THR A 47 -6.87 -1.95 4.79
N ALA A 48 -6.18 -2.90 4.13
CA ALA A 48 -6.78 -4.10 3.58
C ALA A 48 -6.92 -5.23 4.60
N ILE A 49 -6.34 -5.07 5.79
CA ILE A 49 -6.31 -6.10 6.83
C ILE A 49 -7.34 -5.73 7.91
N PRO A 50 -8.37 -6.57 8.14
CA PRO A 50 -9.37 -6.29 9.18
C PRO A 50 -8.74 -6.22 10.57
N GLN A 51 -9.35 -5.44 11.46
CA GLN A 51 -9.03 -5.36 12.89
C GLN A 51 -7.64 -4.82 13.24
N ILE A 52 -6.93 -4.22 12.27
CA ILE A 52 -5.62 -3.66 12.52
C ILE A 52 -5.68 -2.13 12.61
N HIS A 53 -4.90 -1.56 13.53
CA HIS A 53 -4.67 -0.11 13.52
C HIS A 53 -3.75 0.25 12.37
N ALA A 54 -4.03 1.34 11.69
CA ALA A 54 -3.26 1.75 10.51
C ALA A 54 -3.33 3.24 10.27
N LYS A 55 -2.37 3.75 9.52
CA LYS A 55 -2.52 5.06 8.89
C LYS A 55 -3.65 4.96 7.87
N PRO A 56 -4.56 5.96 7.79
CA PRO A 56 -5.71 5.89 6.89
C PRO A 56 -5.32 6.14 5.43
N ILE A 57 -4.52 5.25 4.87
CA ILE A 57 -4.05 5.32 3.49
C ILE A 57 -4.52 4.09 2.75
N ILE A 58 -5.19 4.31 1.62
CA ILE A 58 -5.63 3.22 0.75
C ILE A 58 -4.48 2.87 -0.19
N ASP A 59 -3.86 1.72 0.03
CA ASP A 59 -2.82 1.20 -0.84
C ASP A 59 -3.44 0.24 -1.86
N MET A 60 -3.13 0.48 -3.13
CA MET A 60 -3.68 -0.31 -4.24
C MET A 60 -2.55 -0.87 -5.08
N LEU A 61 -2.64 -2.15 -5.38
CA LEU A 61 -1.74 -2.82 -6.30
C LEU A 61 -2.45 -2.95 -7.64
N VAL A 62 -1.94 -2.27 -8.65
CA VAL A 62 -2.53 -2.29 -9.99
C VAL A 62 -1.67 -3.17 -10.89
N GLU A 63 -2.22 -4.29 -11.25
CA GLU A 63 -1.59 -5.29 -12.12
C GLU A 63 -1.93 -4.95 -13.57
N VAL A 64 -0.93 -4.72 -14.40
CA VAL A 64 -1.12 -4.28 -15.79
C VAL A 64 -0.47 -5.22 -16.78
N LYS A 65 -0.95 -5.18 -18.02
CA LYS A 65 -0.38 -5.97 -19.12
C LYS A 65 0.98 -5.45 -19.56
N ASP A 66 1.14 -4.12 -19.60
CA ASP A 66 2.34 -3.44 -20.08
C ASP A 66 2.66 -2.26 -19.18
N ILE A 67 3.73 -2.39 -18.41
CA ILE A 67 4.15 -1.33 -17.47
C ILE A 67 4.61 -0.07 -18.20
N LEU A 68 5.21 -0.21 -19.37
CA LEU A 68 5.66 0.95 -20.13
C LEU A 68 4.49 1.78 -20.67
N LYS A 69 3.35 1.15 -20.90
CA LYS A 69 2.13 1.84 -21.32
C LYS A 69 1.61 2.78 -20.24
N ILE A 70 1.87 2.47 -18.97
CA ILE A 70 1.53 3.34 -17.85
C ILE A 70 2.14 4.72 -18.05
N ASP A 71 3.36 4.80 -18.56
CA ASP A 71 4.03 6.09 -18.76
C ASP A 71 3.28 6.99 -19.74
N THR A 72 2.62 6.39 -20.72
CA THR A 72 1.77 7.14 -21.67
C THR A 72 0.39 7.45 -21.10
N GLN A 73 -0.03 6.75 -20.04
CA GLN A 73 -1.33 6.92 -19.40
C GLN A 73 -1.26 7.74 -18.11
N SER A 74 -0.07 8.23 -17.75
CA SER A 74 0.13 8.99 -16.51
C SER A 74 -0.79 10.19 -16.40
N SER A 75 -1.07 10.88 -17.51
CA SER A 75 -1.94 12.05 -17.50
C SER A 75 -3.37 11.71 -17.07
N GLU A 76 -3.89 10.53 -17.43
CA GLU A 76 -5.22 10.11 -17.01
C GLU A 76 -5.26 9.82 -15.50
N ILE A 77 -4.18 9.25 -14.96
CA ILE A 77 -4.06 9.00 -13.52
C ILE A 77 -3.89 10.33 -12.78
N GLU A 78 -3.09 11.24 -13.31
CA GLU A 78 -2.90 12.57 -12.72
C GLU A 78 -4.21 13.36 -12.71
N ALA A 79 -5.06 13.19 -13.72
CA ALA A 79 -6.37 13.82 -13.76
C ALA A 79 -7.28 13.38 -12.60
N LEU A 80 -7.02 12.22 -11.99
CA LEU A 80 -7.73 11.75 -10.80
C LEU A 80 -7.18 12.34 -9.50
N GLY A 81 -6.13 13.16 -9.58
CA GLY A 81 -5.51 13.81 -8.43
C GLY A 81 -4.20 13.19 -7.96
N TYR A 82 -3.67 12.23 -8.70
CA TYR A 82 -2.41 11.57 -8.35
C TYR A 82 -1.20 12.31 -8.86
N GLN A 83 -0.08 12.13 -8.16
CA GLN A 83 1.24 12.56 -8.59
C GLN A 83 2.03 11.34 -9.03
N ALA A 84 2.56 11.36 -10.25
CA ALA A 84 3.41 10.28 -10.77
C ALA A 84 4.80 10.37 -10.15
N MET A 85 5.27 9.27 -9.56
CA MET A 85 6.54 9.20 -8.84
C MET A 85 7.55 8.26 -9.50
N GLY A 86 7.25 7.70 -10.66
CA GLY A 86 8.12 6.73 -11.32
C GLY A 86 8.28 5.45 -10.51
N GLU A 87 9.46 4.86 -10.56
CA GLU A 87 9.76 3.62 -9.84
C GLU A 87 9.91 3.84 -8.33
N LEU A 88 10.38 4.98 -7.93
CA LEU A 88 10.64 5.35 -6.54
C LEU A 88 11.35 4.23 -5.75
N GLY A 89 12.48 3.76 -6.29
CA GLY A 89 13.36 2.81 -5.63
C GLY A 89 12.99 1.34 -5.79
N ILE A 90 11.89 0.98 -6.44
CA ILE A 90 11.52 -0.41 -6.72
C ILE A 90 11.52 -0.64 -8.22
N PRO A 91 12.49 -1.40 -8.75
CA PRO A 91 12.57 -1.65 -10.20
C PRO A 91 11.29 -2.25 -10.76
N GLY A 92 10.85 -1.74 -11.90
CA GLY A 92 9.64 -2.21 -12.58
C GLY A 92 8.34 -1.65 -12.04
N ARG A 93 8.39 -0.87 -10.98
CA ARG A 93 7.19 -0.26 -10.39
C ARG A 93 6.87 1.08 -11.06
N ARG A 94 5.57 1.41 -11.13
CA ARG A 94 5.12 2.80 -11.32
C ARG A 94 4.27 3.17 -10.12
N TYR A 95 4.77 4.12 -9.34
CA TYR A 95 4.17 4.57 -8.08
C TYR A 95 3.48 5.91 -8.28
N PHE A 96 2.26 6.02 -7.74
CA PHE A 96 1.49 7.26 -7.74
C PHE A 96 0.91 7.49 -6.36
N ARG A 97 0.77 8.74 -5.97
CA ARG A 97 0.10 9.06 -4.72
C ARG A 97 -0.83 10.27 -4.89
N LYS A 98 -1.96 10.20 -4.21
CA LYS A 98 -2.93 11.29 -4.13
C LYS A 98 -2.91 11.81 -2.70
N GLY A 99 -2.21 12.94 -2.48
CA GLY A 99 -2.03 13.52 -1.17
C GLY A 99 -1.48 12.48 -0.18
N ARG A 100 -2.17 12.35 0.95
CA ARG A 100 -1.82 11.41 2.01
C ARG A 100 -2.89 10.35 2.21
N THR A 101 -3.72 10.12 1.18
CA THR A 101 -4.90 9.26 1.30
C THR A 101 -4.85 8.01 0.43
N HIS A 102 -4.20 8.07 -0.74
CA HIS A 102 -4.19 6.97 -1.69
C HIS A 102 -2.81 6.78 -2.31
N HIS A 103 -2.38 5.51 -2.38
CA HIS A 103 -1.14 5.13 -3.05
C HIS A 103 -1.44 4.05 -4.09
N ILE A 104 -0.89 4.23 -5.30
CA ILE A 104 -0.96 3.23 -6.37
C ILE A 104 0.42 2.63 -6.55
N HIS A 105 0.51 1.31 -6.48
CA HIS A 105 1.70 0.53 -6.81
C HIS A 105 1.39 -0.30 -8.05
N SER A 106 1.90 0.13 -9.21
CA SER A 106 1.63 -0.58 -10.47
C SER A 106 2.79 -1.49 -10.84
N PHE A 107 2.47 -2.71 -11.24
CA PHE A 107 3.45 -3.71 -11.69
C PHE A 107 2.91 -4.45 -12.90
N GLU A 108 3.81 -4.89 -13.76
CA GLU A 108 3.44 -5.72 -14.89
C GLU A 108 3.11 -7.14 -14.42
N VAL A 109 2.14 -7.76 -15.07
CA VAL A 109 1.78 -9.17 -14.85
C VAL A 109 3.04 -10.06 -14.81
N GLY A 110 3.13 -10.92 -13.80
CA GLY A 110 4.28 -11.80 -13.62
C GLY A 110 5.36 -11.23 -12.72
N SER A 111 5.25 -9.98 -12.30
CA SER A 111 6.22 -9.40 -11.36
C SER A 111 6.17 -10.13 -10.01
N PRO A 112 7.32 -10.52 -9.44
CA PRO A 112 7.33 -11.15 -8.11
C PRO A 112 6.84 -10.22 -7.00
N GLN A 113 6.85 -8.92 -7.23
CA GLN A 113 6.33 -7.95 -6.26
C GLN A 113 4.83 -8.11 -6.05
N ILE A 114 4.09 -8.53 -7.08
CA ILE A 114 2.64 -8.75 -6.96
C ILE A 114 2.36 -9.84 -5.95
N ASP A 115 3.00 -11.00 -6.11
CA ASP A 115 2.80 -12.12 -5.19
C ASP A 115 3.27 -11.80 -3.77
N ARG A 116 4.36 -11.06 -3.64
CA ARG A 116 4.86 -10.64 -2.32
C ARG A 116 3.82 -9.82 -1.55
N HIS A 117 3.23 -8.83 -2.20
CA HIS A 117 2.21 -7.99 -1.56
C HIS A 117 0.94 -8.78 -1.21
N LEU A 118 0.49 -9.63 -2.13
CA LEU A 118 -0.72 -10.43 -1.90
C LEU A 118 -0.50 -11.49 -0.82
N ALA A 119 0.67 -12.12 -0.80
CA ALA A 119 1.03 -13.11 0.22
C ALA A 119 1.06 -12.47 1.61
N PHE A 120 1.68 -11.30 1.74
CA PHE A 120 1.71 -10.55 3.01
C PHE A 120 0.29 -10.25 3.50
N ARG A 121 -0.53 -9.69 2.63
CA ARG A 121 -1.92 -9.36 2.97
C ARG A 121 -2.69 -10.58 3.43
N ASP A 122 -2.65 -11.66 2.66
CA ASP A 122 -3.43 -12.87 2.93
C ASP A 122 -2.93 -13.58 4.19
N TYR A 123 -1.61 -13.58 4.41
CA TYR A 123 -1.01 -14.13 5.62
C TYR A 123 -1.51 -13.38 6.85
N MET A 124 -1.47 -12.06 6.82
CA MET A 124 -1.94 -11.23 7.94
C MET A 124 -3.43 -11.42 8.21
N ILE A 125 -4.24 -11.55 7.17
CA ILE A 125 -5.68 -11.77 7.33
C ILE A 125 -5.96 -13.12 8.02
N THR A 126 -5.16 -14.14 7.74
CA THR A 126 -5.37 -15.50 8.27
C THR A 126 -4.63 -15.77 9.57
N HIS A 127 -3.73 -14.91 10.00
CA HIS A 127 -2.91 -15.10 11.20
C HIS A 127 -3.13 -13.95 12.18
N SER A 128 -4.19 -14.06 12.98
CA SER A 128 -4.62 -12.99 13.89
C SER A 128 -3.56 -12.58 14.91
N GLU A 129 -2.71 -13.50 15.37
CA GLU A 129 -1.63 -13.16 16.31
C GLU A 129 -0.61 -12.22 15.67
N ALA A 130 -0.19 -12.52 14.43
CA ALA A 130 0.72 -11.66 13.68
C ALA A 130 0.09 -10.28 13.43
N THR A 131 -1.19 -10.25 13.10
CA THR A 131 -1.95 -9.01 12.90
C THR A 131 -1.96 -8.16 14.17
N GLN A 132 -2.21 -8.78 15.32
CA GLN A 132 -2.22 -8.06 16.60
C GLN A 132 -0.83 -7.53 16.95
N GLU A 133 0.22 -8.29 16.73
CA GLU A 133 1.59 -7.84 16.94
C GLU A 133 1.91 -6.62 16.08
N TYR A 134 1.51 -6.66 14.82
CA TYR A 134 1.73 -5.55 13.90
C TYR A 134 0.95 -4.30 14.31
N SER A 135 -0.31 -4.48 14.68
CA SER A 135 -1.17 -3.40 15.15
C SER A 135 -0.56 -2.71 16.39
N GLU A 136 -0.11 -3.50 17.36
CA GLU A 136 0.51 -3.02 18.59
C GLU A 136 1.81 -2.26 18.29
N LEU A 137 2.66 -2.81 17.42
CA LEU A 137 3.90 -2.17 17.00
C LEU A 137 3.63 -0.80 16.37
N LYS A 138 2.65 -0.72 15.48
CA LYS A 138 2.28 0.55 14.82
C LYS A 138 1.82 1.59 15.82
N ARG A 139 1.01 1.18 16.80
CA ARG A 139 0.53 2.09 17.84
C ARG A 139 1.69 2.64 18.67
N LYS A 140 2.61 1.78 19.08
CA LYS A 140 3.80 2.17 19.84
C LYS A 140 4.69 3.13 19.06
N LEU A 141 4.90 2.82 17.78
CA LEU A 141 5.74 3.65 16.91
C LEU A 141 5.09 5.02 16.65
N ALA A 142 3.78 5.07 16.50
CA ALA A 142 3.07 6.34 16.34
C ALA A 142 3.21 7.23 17.58
N GLN A 143 3.21 6.63 18.77
CA GLN A 143 3.42 7.35 20.02
C GLN A 143 4.88 7.82 20.16
N LYS A 144 5.83 6.98 19.75
CA LYS A 144 7.27 7.29 19.86
C LYS A 144 7.72 8.34 18.82
N TYR A 145 7.14 8.29 17.63
CA TYR A 145 7.51 9.15 16.50
C TYR A 145 6.31 9.93 15.94
N PRO A 146 5.63 10.77 16.75
CA PRO A 146 4.40 11.42 16.30
C PRO A 146 4.59 12.39 15.13
N ASN A 147 5.81 12.92 14.97
CA ASN A 147 6.13 13.88 13.91
C ASN A 147 7.36 13.44 13.09
N ASN A 148 7.75 12.18 13.20
CA ASN A 148 8.92 11.64 12.51
C ASN A 148 8.51 10.40 11.72
N ILE A 149 8.05 10.62 10.49
CA ILE A 149 7.61 9.52 9.62
C ILE A 149 8.75 8.55 9.31
N GLN A 150 9.97 9.04 9.18
CA GLN A 150 11.11 8.16 8.90
C GLN A 150 11.37 7.20 10.06
N GLY A 151 11.34 7.71 11.30
CA GLY A 151 11.49 6.87 12.49
C GLY A 151 10.38 5.83 12.60
N TYR A 152 9.16 6.22 12.29
CA TYR A 152 8.01 5.29 12.25
C TYR A 152 8.24 4.18 11.21
N MET A 153 8.64 4.56 10.00
CA MET A 153 8.87 3.59 8.92
C MET A 153 10.03 2.65 9.24
N ASP A 154 11.13 3.19 9.75
CA ASP A 154 12.31 2.40 10.13
C ASP A 154 11.98 1.41 11.25
N GLY A 155 11.16 1.84 12.20
CA GLY A 155 10.80 1.00 13.36
C GLY A 155 9.98 -0.23 12.99
N LYS A 156 9.21 -0.20 11.90
CA LYS A 156 8.41 -1.35 11.47
C LYS A 156 9.06 -2.18 10.37
N ASP A 157 10.17 -1.71 9.80
CA ASP A 157 10.81 -2.37 8.65
C ASP A 157 11.25 -3.80 8.95
N GLY A 158 11.88 -4.03 10.08
CA GLY A 158 12.32 -5.38 10.49
C GLY A 158 11.15 -6.35 10.66
N PHE A 159 10.05 -5.88 11.23
CA PHE A 159 8.84 -6.70 11.40
C PHE A 159 8.25 -7.06 10.03
N ILE A 160 8.13 -6.08 9.13
CA ILE A 160 7.59 -6.30 7.79
C ILE A 160 8.43 -7.33 7.03
N LYS A 161 9.76 -7.20 7.07
CA LYS A 161 10.66 -8.16 6.40
C LYS A 161 10.51 -9.57 6.95
N ALA A 162 10.38 -9.72 8.26
CA ALA A 162 10.16 -11.02 8.89
C ALA A 162 8.81 -11.62 8.46
N MET A 163 7.77 -10.80 8.40
CA MET A 163 6.44 -11.26 7.97
C MET A 163 6.40 -11.58 6.48
N ASP A 164 7.13 -10.84 5.65
CA ASP A 164 7.25 -11.16 4.23
C ASP A 164 7.84 -12.57 4.03
N MET A 165 8.86 -12.93 4.81
CA MET A 165 9.45 -14.26 4.75
C MET A 165 8.47 -15.33 5.19
N LYS A 166 7.75 -15.11 6.28
CA LYS A 166 6.74 -16.05 6.79
C LYS A 166 5.59 -16.21 5.78
N ALA A 167 5.13 -15.11 5.22
CA ALA A 167 4.06 -15.10 4.23
C ALA A 167 4.45 -15.87 2.98
N ALA A 168 5.67 -15.70 2.48
CA ALA A 168 6.18 -16.41 1.31
C ALA A 168 6.20 -17.92 1.54
N LYS A 169 6.69 -18.35 2.70
CA LYS A 169 6.71 -19.78 3.07
C LYS A 169 5.30 -20.35 3.20
N TRP A 170 4.41 -19.63 3.84
CA TRP A 170 3.02 -20.02 4.01
C TRP A 170 2.33 -20.16 2.65
N ARG A 171 2.55 -19.20 1.76
CA ARG A 171 1.96 -19.20 0.41
C ARG A 171 2.44 -20.40 -0.41
N ALA A 172 3.71 -20.75 -0.30
CA ALA A 172 4.30 -21.89 -1.01
C ALA A 172 3.71 -23.23 -0.53
N SER A 173 3.18 -23.29 0.69
CA SER A 173 2.60 -24.50 1.29
C SER A 173 1.09 -24.60 1.10
N HIS A 174 0.48 -23.60 0.54
CA HIS A 174 -0.98 -23.50 0.36
C HIS A 174 -1.34 -23.09 -1.11
#